data_abd5f24d3ef2a0773902d11bfbaa9b72
#
_entry.id   abd5f24d3ef2a0773902d11bfbaa9b72
#
_cell.length_a   1.000
_cell.length_b   1.000
_cell.length_c   1.000
_cell.angle_alpha   90.00
_cell.angle_beta   90.00
_cell.angle_gamma   90.00
#
_symmetry.space_group_name_H-M   'P 1'
#
loop_
_entity.id
_entity.type
_entity.pdbx_description
1 polymer ?
#
loop_
_entity_poly.entity_id
_entity_poly.type
_entity_poly.pdbx_seq_one_letter_code
_entity_poly.pdbx_strand_id
1 'polypeptide(L)'
;SGVGSLQAAEAGVEKILTKGPSRVDPLIVPKMITNMAAGNVSIAVGARGKCTNVATACATGTHCIGDAFRAIQYGDADVMLAGGKESSICPIGVAGFTSLTALSESNDPMRASIPFDKDRDGFVMGEGAGIVVLEELEHAVSRGAQILAEVVGYGATADAFHITSPAEDGSGAARAMVDAMKEADVKPEQIEYVNAHGTSTHHNDLFETRAVKVAFG
;
A
#
# COMPACT_ATOMS: atom_id res chain seq x y z
N SER A 1 -6.88 -0.95 -2.31
CA SER A 1 -7.25 0.25 -1.55
C SER A 1 -7.34 -0.07 -0.06
N GLY A 2 -6.75 0.78 0.80
CA GLY A 2 -6.77 0.60 2.25
C GLY A 2 -8.05 1.07 2.91
N VAL A 3 -8.67 2.14 2.41
CA VAL A 3 -9.82 2.79 3.06
C VAL A 3 -11.06 2.93 2.19
N GLY A 4 -10.98 2.69 0.90
CA GLY A 4 -12.08 2.91 -0.04
C GLY A 4 -12.34 4.39 -0.33
N SER A 5 -13.56 4.73 -0.75
CA SER A 5 -13.88 6.12 -1.05
C SER A 5 -14.50 6.84 0.15
N LEU A 6 -13.67 7.59 0.87
CA LEU A 6 -14.12 8.49 1.94
C LEU A 6 -15.03 9.59 1.40
N GLN A 7 -14.74 10.13 0.21
CA GLN A 7 -15.60 11.14 -0.44
C GLN A 7 -17.02 10.64 -0.69
N ALA A 8 -17.16 9.37 -1.11
CA ALA A 8 -18.48 8.79 -1.31
C ALA A 8 -19.24 8.65 0.00
N ALA A 9 -18.55 8.28 1.09
CA ALA A 9 -19.14 8.19 2.42
C ALA A 9 -19.60 9.57 2.91
N GLU A 10 -18.74 10.61 2.81
CA GLU A 10 -19.09 11.99 3.18
C GLU A 10 -20.31 12.49 2.42
N ALA A 11 -20.30 12.38 1.09
CA ALA A 11 -21.42 12.80 0.25
C ALA A 11 -22.72 12.03 0.59
N GLY A 12 -22.62 10.78 0.97
CA GLY A 12 -23.74 9.99 1.45
C GLY A 12 -24.30 10.51 2.76
N VAL A 13 -23.45 10.77 3.74
CA VAL A 13 -23.84 11.33 5.03
C VAL A 13 -24.49 12.71 4.88
N GLU A 14 -23.88 13.60 4.09
CA GLU A 14 -24.44 14.93 3.80
C GLU A 14 -25.87 14.82 3.23
N LYS A 15 -26.10 13.91 2.28
CA LYS A 15 -27.44 13.70 1.71
C LYS A 15 -28.44 13.16 2.73
N ILE A 16 -28.01 12.25 3.61
CA ILE A 16 -28.88 11.75 4.68
C ILE A 16 -29.35 12.90 5.58
N LEU A 17 -28.40 13.75 5.99
CA LEU A 17 -28.69 14.85 6.93
C LEU A 17 -29.51 15.97 6.29
N THR A 18 -29.30 16.26 5.01
CA THR A 18 -29.95 17.40 4.34
C THR A 18 -31.21 17.04 3.57
N LYS A 19 -31.33 15.82 3.05
CA LYS A 19 -32.42 15.42 2.12
C LYS A 19 -33.10 14.10 2.46
N GLY A 20 -32.60 13.41 3.49
CA GLY A 20 -33.10 12.10 3.93
C GLY A 20 -32.51 10.92 3.15
N PRO A 21 -32.68 9.69 3.70
CA PRO A 21 -32.00 8.48 3.23
C PRO A 21 -32.38 8.07 1.78
N SER A 22 -33.60 8.38 1.34
CA SER A 22 -34.06 8.06 -0.02
C SER A 22 -33.34 8.85 -1.13
N ARG A 23 -32.53 9.84 -0.78
CA ARG A 23 -31.82 10.69 -1.73
C ARG A 23 -30.33 10.33 -1.82
N VAL A 24 -29.88 9.32 -1.08
CA VAL A 24 -28.52 8.78 -1.20
C VAL A 24 -28.37 8.13 -2.58
N ASP A 25 -27.17 8.22 -3.14
CA ASP A 25 -26.83 7.59 -4.43
C ASP A 25 -27.07 6.07 -4.35
N PRO A 26 -27.86 5.48 -5.26
CA PRO A 26 -28.08 4.02 -5.29
C PRO A 26 -26.78 3.20 -5.43
N LEU A 27 -25.73 3.81 -5.99
CA LEU A 27 -24.42 3.18 -6.17
C LEU A 27 -23.43 3.53 -5.06
N ILE A 28 -23.90 4.08 -3.92
CA ILE A 28 -23.00 4.50 -2.82
C ILE A 28 -22.13 3.34 -2.33
N VAL A 29 -22.71 2.15 -2.15
CA VAL A 29 -21.98 0.97 -1.65
C VAL A 29 -20.90 0.54 -2.63
N PRO A 30 -21.17 0.28 -3.93
CA PRO A 30 -20.12 0.00 -4.89
C PRO A 30 -19.06 1.09 -5.01
N LYS A 31 -19.43 2.37 -4.85
CA LYS A 31 -18.44 3.47 -4.88
C LYS A 31 -17.54 3.50 -3.65
N MET A 32 -18.02 3.01 -2.52
CA MET A 32 -17.34 3.13 -1.23
C MET A 32 -16.42 1.96 -0.92
N ILE A 33 -16.77 0.73 -1.31
CA ILE A 33 -16.02 -0.47 -0.92
C ILE A 33 -14.66 -0.58 -1.59
N THR A 34 -13.68 -1.12 -0.88
CA THR A 34 -12.26 -1.11 -1.25
C THR A 34 -11.94 -1.91 -2.51
N ASN A 35 -12.66 -3.01 -2.78
CA ASN A 35 -12.38 -3.91 -3.89
C ASN A 35 -12.90 -3.41 -5.26
N MET A 36 -13.64 -2.31 -5.31
CA MET A 36 -14.22 -1.85 -6.58
C MET A 36 -13.21 -1.24 -7.54
N ALA A 37 -12.06 -0.83 -7.07
CA ALA A 37 -10.96 -0.47 -7.98
C ALA A 37 -10.53 -1.69 -8.82
N ALA A 38 -10.27 -2.83 -8.16
CA ALA A 38 -9.97 -4.08 -8.85
C ALA A 38 -11.11 -4.53 -9.77
N GLY A 39 -12.37 -4.42 -9.29
CA GLY A 39 -13.56 -4.74 -10.08
C GLY A 39 -13.67 -3.90 -11.36
N ASN A 40 -13.44 -2.60 -11.29
CA ASN A 40 -13.44 -1.72 -12.48
C ASN A 40 -12.30 -2.05 -13.45
N VAL A 41 -11.10 -2.34 -12.96
CA VAL A 41 -9.98 -2.77 -13.81
C VAL A 41 -10.32 -4.10 -14.48
N SER A 42 -10.85 -5.08 -13.74
CA SER A 42 -11.30 -6.37 -14.28
C SER A 42 -12.29 -6.19 -15.45
N ILE A 43 -13.29 -5.33 -15.28
CA ILE A 43 -14.26 -5.02 -16.36
C ILE A 43 -13.56 -4.36 -17.55
N ALA A 44 -12.70 -3.39 -17.31
CA ALA A 44 -12.05 -2.61 -18.36
C ALA A 44 -11.13 -3.47 -19.26
N VAL A 45 -10.44 -4.45 -18.67
CA VAL A 45 -9.50 -5.31 -19.41
C VAL A 45 -10.06 -6.71 -19.73
N GLY A 46 -11.28 -7.01 -19.30
CA GLY A 46 -11.91 -8.31 -19.52
C GLY A 46 -11.28 -9.45 -18.71
N ALA A 47 -10.58 -9.14 -17.60
CA ALA A 47 -9.97 -10.16 -16.75
C ALA A 47 -11.04 -10.91 -15.94
N ARG A 48 -10.98 -12.25 -15.95
CA ARG A 48 -12.02 -13.12 -15.36
C ARG A 48 -11.52 -14.03 -14.24
N GLY A 49 -10.24 -13.92 -13.89
CA GLY A 49 -9.63 -14.67 -12.80
C GLY A 49 -9.99 -14.09 -11.43
N LYS A 50 -9.19 -14.46 -10.42
CA LYS A 50 -9.31 -13.96 -9.05
C LYS A 50 -9.28 -12.43 -9.03
N CYS A 51 -10.31 -11.81 -8.45
CA CYS A 51 -10.43 -10.36 -8.30
C CYS A 51 -10.70 -10.03 -6.85
N THR A 52 -9.67 -9.61 -6.12
CA THR A 52 -9.72 -9.40 -4.67
C THR A 52 -9.07 -8.08 -4.29
N ASN A 53 -9.28 -7.65 -3.05
CA ASN A 53 -8.56 -6.55 -2.43
C ASN A 53 -8.08 -6.98 -1.05
N VAL A 54 -6.82 -6.76 -0.78
CA VAL A 54 -6.28 -6.78 0.58
C VAL A 54 -6.39 -5.35 1.13
N ALA A 55 -6.70 -5.21 2.41
CA ALA A 55 -6.77 -3.92 3.09
C ALA A 55 -5.88 -3.96 4.33
N THR A 56 -4.68 -3.45 4.20
CA THR A 56 -3.64 -3.43 5.24
C THR A 56 -2.99 -2.03 5.33
N ALA A 57 -3.83 -0.99 5.30
CA ALA A 57 -3.41 0.41 5.34
C ALA A 57 -2.32 0.70 4.29
N CYS A 58 -1.20 1.31 4.68
CA CYS A 58 -0.09 1.66 3.78
C CYS A 58 0.57 0.44 3.11
N ALA A 59 0.49 -0.74 3.70
CA ALA A 59 1.05 -1.98 3.14
C ALA A 59 0.16 -2.65 2.08
N THR A 60 -1.05 -2.15 1.84
CA THR A 60 -2.03 -2.74 0.92
C THR A 60 -1.44 -3.04 -0.47
N GLY A 61 -0.73 -2.08 -1.06
CA GLY A 61 -0.13 -2.25 -2.38
C GLY A 61 0.90 -3.39 -2.42
N THR A 62 1.78 -3.44 -1.43
CA THR A 62 2.80 -4.49 -1.30
C THR A 62 2.16 -5.86 -1.07
N HIS A 63 1.14 -5.95 -0.20
CA HIS A 63 0.42 -7.19 0.02
C HIS A 63 -0.33 -7.67 -1.23
N CYS A 64 -0.95 -6.77 -2.00
CA CYS A 64 -1.60 -7.14 -3.26
C CYS A 64 -0.60 -7.71 -4.27
N ILE A 65 0.60 -7.13 -4.36
CA ILE A 65 1.69 -7.65 -5.21
C ILE A 65 2.16 -9.01 -4.69
N GLY A 66 2.37 -9.16 -3.39
CA GLY A 66 2.77 -10.42 -2.78
C GLY A 66 1.74 -11.55 -2.97
N ASP A 67 0.45 -11.26 -2.80
CA ASP A 67 -0.62 -12.23 -3.04
C ASP A 67 -0.72 -12.64 -4.51
N ALA A 68 -0.50 -11.70 -5.43
CA ALA A 68 -0.48 -11.97 -6.86
C ALA A 68 0.75 -12.82 -7.24
N PHE A 69 1.92 -12.52 -6.66
CA PHE A 69 3.12 -13.34 -6.80
C PHE A 69 2.87 -14.79 -6.34
N ARG A 70 2.24 -14.99 -5.17
CA ARG A 70 1.85 -16.33 -4.70
C ARG A 70 0.87 -17.03 -5.63
N ALA A 71 -0.14 -16.33 -6.12
CA ALA A 71 -1.12 -16.90 -7.04
C ALA A 71 -0.45 -17.44 -8.33
N ILE A 72 0.52 -16.71 -8.86
CA ILE A 72 1.31 -17.14 -10.02
C ILE A 72 2.21 -18.33 -9.67
N GLN A 73 2.93 -18.27 -8.54
CA GLN A 73 3.76 -19.39 -8.07
C GLN A 73 2.98 -20.71 -7.90
N TYR A 74 1.73 -20.61 -7.44
CA TYR A 74 0.87 -21.79 -7.23
C TYR A 74 0.15 -22.25 -8.51
N GLY A 75 0.31 -21.55 -9.61
CA GLY A 75 -0.36 -21.87 -10.88
C GLY A 75 -1.84 -21.50 -10.90
N ASP A 76 -2.30 -20.62 -10.02
CA ASP A 76 -3.68 -20.13 -10.00
C ASP A 76 -3.95 -19.14 -11.15
N ALA A 77 -2.90 -18.51 -11.68
CA ALA A 77 -2.97 -17.58 -12.81
C ALA A 77 -1.61 -17.45 -13.51
N ASP A 78 -1.61 -17.23 -14.81
CA ASP A 78 -0.40 -16.92 -15.58
C ASP A 78 -0.06 -15.42 -15.52
N VAL A 79 -1.08 -14.55 -15.39
CA VAL A 79 -0.93 -13.09 -15.38
C VAL A 79 -1.83 -12.48 -14.31
N MET A 80 -1.29 -11.57 -13.51
CA MET A 80 -2.00 -10.81 -12.49
C MET A 80 -1.71 -9.31 -12.60
N LEU A 81 -2.75 -8.49 -12.49
CA LEU A 81 -2.63 -7.05 -12.29
C LEU A 81 -2.67 -6.77 -10.79
N ALA A 82 -1.62 -6.21 -10.23
CA ALA A 82 -1.49 -6.02 -8.80
C ALA A 82 -0.88 -4.66 -8.44
N GLY A 83 -1.25 -4.13 -7.29
CA GLY A 83 -0.74 -2.86 -6.80
C GLY A 83 -1.67 -2.17 -5.82
N GLY A 84 -1.52 -0.87 -5.70
CA GLY A 84 -2.30 -0.04 -4.80
C GLY A 84 -2.83 1.22 -5.46
N LYS A 85 -3.96 1.70 -4.97
CA LYS A 85 -4.50 3.01 -5.27
C LYS A 85 -5.17 3.61 -4.04
N GLU A 86 -5.09 4.92 -3.90
CA GLU A 86 -5.86 5.64 -2.90
C GLU A 86 -6.15 7.06 -3.34
N SER A 87 -7.32 7.57 -2.93
CA SER A 87 -7.76 8.94 -3.14
C SER A 87 -8.56 9.36 -1.91
N SER A 88 -7.87 9.91 -0.90
CA SER A 88 -8.43 10.17 0.42
C SER A 88 -8.23 11.62 0.88
N ILE A 89 -7.85 12.54 -0.03
CA ILE A 89 -7.74 13.97 0.25
C ILE A 89 -9.14 14.56 0.23
N CYS A 90 -9.84 14.44 1.35
CA CYS A 90 -11.17 14.97 1.59
C CYS A 90 -11.29 15.39 3.06
N PRO A 91 -12.33 16.14 3.46
CA PRO A 91 -12.47 16.67 4.82
C PRO A 91 -12.27 15.63 5.92
N ILE A 92 -12.93 14.47 5.85
CA ILE A 92 -12.77 13.44 6.89
C ILE A 92 -11.39 12.78 6.86
N GLY A 93 -10.81 12.59 5.67
CA GLY A 93 -9.46 12.04 5.51
C GLY A 93 -8.41 12.95 6.17
N VAL A 94 -8.45 14.23 5.83
CA VAL A 94 -7.54 15.24 6.42
C VAL A 94 -7.79 15.37 7.92
N ALA A 95 -9.05 15.51 8.37
CA ALA A 95 -9.38 15.64 9.78
C ALA A 95 -8.92 14.43 10.62
N GLY A 96 -9.07 13.20 10.07
CA GLY A 96 -8.62 11.98 10.74
C GLY A 96 -7.12 11.98 11.00
N PHE A 97 -6.31 12.27 9.98
CA PHE A 97 -4.85 12.31 10.14
C PHE A 97 -4.36 13.54 10.93
N THR A 98 -5.07 14.67 10.85
CA THR A 98 -4.81 15.85 11.71
C THR A 98 -5.03 15.49 13.19
N SER A 99 -6.13 14.80 13.50
CA SER A 99 -6.41 14.37 14.89
C SER A 99 -5.40 13.37 15.44
N LEU A 100 -4.74 12.61 14.56
CA LEU A 100 -3.63 11.72 14.91
C LEU A 100 -2.29 12.48 15.07
N THR A 101 -2.25 13.80 14.82
CA THR A 101 -1.01 14.59 14.78
C THR A 101 0.06 13.98 13.85
N ALA A 102 -0.39 13.41 12.74
CA ALA A 102 0.47 12.67 11.82
C ALA A 102 0.88 13.48 10.57
N LEU A 103 0.19 14.58 10.30
CA LEU A 103 0.48 15.44 9.14
C LEU A 103 1.56 16.47 9.48
N SER A 104 2.38 16.79 8.48
CA SER A 104 3.32 17.92 8.56
C SER A 104 2.56 19.25 8.68
N GLU A 105 3.03 20.11 9.56
CA GLU A 105 2.52 21.48 9.74
C GLU A 105 3.35 22.51 8.94
N SER A 106 4.35 22.07 8.19
CA SER A 106 5.19 22.95 7.38
C SER A 106 4.40 23.63 6.27
N ASN A 107 4.57 24.93 6.15
CA ASN A 107 4.02 25.72 5.03
C ASN A 107 4.99 25.83 3.84
N ASP A 108 6.19 25.25 3.95
CA ASP A 108 7.16 25.16 2.85
C ASP A 108 6.96 23.86 2.10
N PRO A 109 6.45 23.85 0.85
CA PRO A 109 6.23 22.64 0.08
C PRO A 109 7.51 21.84 -0.16
N MET A 110 8.68 22.48 -0.14
CA MET A 110 9.97 21.81 -0.32
C MET A 110 10.49 21.15 0.96
N ARG A 111 9.88 21.45 2.11
CA ARG A 111 10.25 20.95 3.43
C ARG A 111 9.11 20.21 4.15
N ALA A 112 7.95 20.09 3.52
CA ALA A 112 6.78 19.46 4.16
C ALA A 112 6.90 17.94 4.25
N SER A 113 7.55 17.29 3.25
CA SER A 113 7.84 15.85 3.29
C SER A 113 9.36 15.66 3.20
N ILE A 114 9.98 15.34 4.33
CA ILE A 114 11.44 15.23 4.48
C ILE A 114 11.82 13.96 5.26
N PRO A 115 11.55 12.76 4.71
CA PRO A 115 11.83 11.50 5.37
C PRO A 115 13.28 11.42 5.85
N PHE A 116 13.46 10.91 7.08
CA PHE A 116 14.75 10.73 7.76
C PHE A 116 15.50 12.02 8.13
N ASP A 117 14.98 13.20 7.78
CA ASP A 117 15.54 14.48 8.22
C ASP A 117 15.28 14.68 9.74
N LYS A 118 16.22 15.37 10.40
CA LYS A 118 16.09 15.66 11.84
C LYS A 118 14.90 16.59 12.18
N ASP A 119 14.52 17.45 11.24
CA ASP A 119 13.48 18.45 11.39
C ASP A 119 12.11 17.97 10.84
N ARG A 120 11.98 16.68 10.52
CA ARG A 120 10.72 16.09 10.06
C ARG A 120 9.65 16.15 11.14
N ASP A 121 8.42 16.40 10.75
CA ASP A 121 7.30 16.62 11.70
C ASP A 121 6.02 15.82 11.35
N GLY A 122 5.99 15.15 10.21
CA GLY A 122 4.82 14.40 9.75
C GLY A 122 4.85 14.14 8.26
N PHE A 123 3.80 13.52 7.74
CA PHE A 123 3.68 13.24 6.31
C PHE A 123 2.76 14.23 5.59
N VAL A 124 2.84 14.27 4.27
CA VAL A 124 1.92 14.97 3.37
C VAL A 124 1.03 13.94 2.69
N MET A 125 -0.30 14.12 2.77
CA MET A 125 -1.23 13.22 2.09
C MET A 125 -1.06 13.30 0.57
N GLY A 126 -1.04 12.15 -0.08
CA GLY A 126 -1.01 12.02 -1.53
C GLY A 126 -2.18 11.18 -2.05
N GLU A 127 -2.46 11.32 -3.33
CA GLU A 127 -3.40 10.47 -4.07
C GLU A 127 -2.69 9.89 -5.29
N GLY A 128 -3.05 8.66 -5.65
CA GLY A 128 -2.45 8.03 -6.81
C GLY A 128 -2.79 6.57 -6.97
N ALA A 129 -2.23 5.98 -8.02
CA ALA A 129 -2.29 4.55 -8.28
C ALA A 129 -0.98 4.08 -8.90
N GLY A 130 -0.50 2.93 -8.43
CA GLY A 130 0.62 2.21 -9.01
C GLY A 130 0.24 0.74 -9.19
N ILE A 131 0.20 0.27 -10.43
CA ILE A 131 -0.18 -1.10 -10.77
C ILE A 131 0.91 -1.70 -11.63
N VAL A 132 1.33 -2.91 -11.27
CA VAL A 132 2.25 -3.74 -12.04
C VAL A 132 1.52 -4.92 -12.68
N VAL A 133 2.02 -5.38 -13.81
CA VAL A 133 1.62 -6.64 -14.45
C VAL A 133 2.64 -7.67 -14.01
N LEU A 134 2.22 -8.62 -13.19
CA LEU A 134 3.01 -9.80 -12.85
C LEU A 134 2.64 -10.92 -13.83
N GLU A 135 3.63 -11.64 -14.30
CA GLU A 135 3.45 -12.69 -15.29
C GLU A 135 4.42 -13.84 -15.02
N GLU A 136 3.97 -15.06 -15.20
CA GLU A 136 4.82 -16.24 -15.12
C GLU A 136 5.94 -16.13 -16.17
N LEU A 137 7.17 -16.50 -15.77
CA LEU A 137 8.38 -16.25 -16.58
C LEU A 137 8.34 -16.90 -17.96
N GLU A 138 8.02 -18.19 -18.03
CA GLU A 138 7.97 -18.91 -19.29
C GLU A 138 6.84 -18.41 -20.21
N HIS A 139 5.72 -18.01 -19.61
CA HIS A 139 4.62 -17.37 -20.34
C HIS A 139 5.10 -16.05 -20.95
N ALA A 140 5.78 -15.19 -20.18
CA ALA A 140 6.32 -13.91 -20.65
C ALA A 140 7.36 -14.10 -21.77
N VAL A 141 8.29 -15.05 -21.59
CA VAL A 141 9.34 -15.36 -22.57
C VAL A 141 8.72 -15.90 -23.86
N SER A 142 7.75 -16.82 -23.78
CA SER A 142 7.13 -17.45 -24.95
C SER A 142 6.43 -16.47 -25.89
N ARG A 143 5.89 -15.36 -25.35
CA ARG A 143 5.25 -14.31 -26.15
C ARG A 143 6.18 -13.14 -26.51
N GLY A 144 7.47 -13.20 -26.11
CA GLY A 144 8.44 -12.14 -26.37
C GLY A 144 8.18 -10.86 -25.58
N ALA A 145 7.68 -10.97 -24.35
CA ALA A 145 7.44 -9.82 -23.49
C ALA A 145 8.74 -9.07 -23.13
N GLN A 146 8.66 -7.75 -23.00
CA GLN A 146 9.73 -6.99 -22.38
C GLN A 146 9.64 -7.17 -20.87
N ILE A 147 10.57 -7.94 -20.30
CA ILE A 147 10.67 -8.14 -18.85
C ILE A 147 11.45 -6.97 -18.26
N LEU A 148 10.86 -6.28 -17.29
CA LEU A 148 11.48 -5.11 -16.62
C LEU A 148 12.27 -5.54 -15.39
N ALA A 149 11.75 -6.49 -14.63
CA ALA A 149 12.37 -7.03 -13.42
C ALA A 149 11.73 -8.39 -13.09
N GLU A 150 12.32 -9.10 -12.17
CA GLU A 150 11.81 -10.34 -11.59
C GLU A 150 11.45 -10.12 -10.12
N VAL A 151 10.28 -10.60 -9.67
CA VAL A 151 9.92 -10.66 -8.26
C VAL A 151 10.37 -12.00 -7.71
N VAL A 152 11.33 -11.99 -6.82
CA VAL A 152 12.01 -13.20 -6.35
C VAL A 152 11.70 -13.56 -4.89
N GLY A 153 11.12 -12.64 -4.12
CA GLY A 153 10.78 -12.91 -2.73
C GLY A 153 9.76 -11.94 -2.17
N TYR A 154 9.03 -12.41 -1.17
CA TYR A 154 7.99 -11.66 -0.47
C TYR A 154 7.98 -11.98 1.02
N GLY A 155 7.96 -10.96 1.86
CA GLY A 155 7.85 -11.08 3.31
C GLY A 155 6.70 -10.25 3.85
N ALA A 156 5.92 -10.85 4.75
CA ALA A 156 4.81 -10.18 5.42
C ALA A 156 4.75 -10.63 6.88
N THR A 157 4.76 -9.67 7.79
CA THR A 157 4.78 -9.89 9.24
C THR A 157 3.85 -8.93 9.96
N ALA A 158 3.60 -9.18 11.22
CA ALA A 158 2.88 -8.27 12.11
C ALA A 158 3.73 -8.02 13.37
N ASP A 159 3.66 -6.79 13.89
CA ASP A 159 4.41 -6.40 15.10
C ASP A 159 3.81 -7.01 16.38
N ALA A 160 2.49 -7.21 16.41
CA ALA A 160 1.74 -7.61 17.61
C ALA A 160 2.05 -6.69 18.82
N PHE A 161 2.17 -5.39 18.58
CA PHE A 161 2.63 -4.40 19.56
C PHE A 161 1.58 -3.33 19.85
N HIS A 162 1.25 -2.48 18.87
CA HIS A 162 0.34 -1.35 19.05
C HIS A 162 -0.51 -1.13 17.79
N ILE A 163 -1.69 -0.50 17.93
CA ILE A 163 -2.63 -0.35 16.80
C ILE A 163 -2.13 0.61 15.72
N THR A 164 -1.32 1.61 16.05
CA THR A 164 -0.82 2.63 15.12
C THR A 164 0.69 2.83 15.14
N SER A 165 1.38 2.45 16.21
CA SER A 165 2.82 2.63 16.35
C SER A 165 3.58 1.34 16.01
N PRO A 166 4.61 1.40 15.17
CA PRO A 166 5.48 0.25 14.95
C PRO A 166 6.24 -0.13 16.24
N ALA A 167 6.70 -1.38 16.31
CA ALA A 167 7.54 -1.85 17.40
C ALA A 167 8.86 -1.03 17.44
N GLU A 168 9.22 -0.55 18.63
CA GLU A 168 10.35 0.38 18.80
C GLU A 168 11.70 -0.21 18.38
N ASP A 169 11.85 -1.52 18.48
CA ASP A 169 13.04 -2.26 18.06
C ASP A 169 13.12 -2.50 16.55
N GLY A 170 12.05 -2.18 15.80
CA GLY A 170 11.94 -2.42 14.36
C GLY A 170 11.84 -3.90 13.96
N SER A 171 11.63 -4.80 14.92
CA SER A 171 11.72 -6.26 14.69
C SER A 171 10.70 -6.79 13.67
N GLY A 172 9.49 -6.22 13.61
CA GLY A 172 8.46 -6.63 12.65
C GLY A 172 8.88 -6.37 11.22
N ALA A 173 9.27 -5.15 10.89
CA ALA A 173 9.76 -4.78 9.56
C ALA A 173 11.06 -5.52 9.21
N ALA A 174 11.96 -5.70 10.17
CA ALA A 174 13.19 -6.48 9.96
C ALA A 174 12.89 -7.94 9.57
N ARG A 175 11.94 -8.59 10.24
CA ARG A 175 11.51 -9.96 9.89
C ARG A 175 10.95 -10.02 8.48
N ALA A 176 10.13 -9.06 8.06
CA ALA A 176 9.59 -9.03 6.69
C ALA A 176 10.69 -8.94 5.63
N MET A 177 11.71 -8.09 5.86
CA MET A 177 12.88 -7.98 4.98
C MET A 177 13.69 -9.29 4.94
N VAL A 178 13.94 -9.89 6.11
CA VAL A 178 14.68 -11.16 6.21
C VAL A 178 13.91 -12.30 5.53
N ASP A 179 12.59 -12.38 5.68
CA ASP A 179 11.78 -13.43 5.07
C ASP A 179 11.77 -13.29 3.53
N ALA A 180 11.68 -12.06 3.00
CA ALA A 180 11.79 -11.81 1.56
C ALA A 180 13.17 -12.21 1.01
N MET A 181 14.26 -11.86 1.71
CA MET A 181 15.62 -12.25 1.31
C MET A 181 15.83 -13.78 1.37
N LYS A 182 15.30 -14.46 2.40
CA LYS A 182 15.37 -15.92 2.49
C LYS A 182 14.65 -16.60 1.34
N GLU A 183 13.48 -16.14 0.97
CA GLU A 183 12.74 -16.68 -0.16
C GLU A 183 13.49 -16.49 -1.48
N ALA A 184 14.06 -15.31 -1.66
CA ALA A 184 14.85 -14.98 -2.84
C ALA A 184 16.22 -15.68 -2.89
N ASP A 185 16.63 -16.36 -1.83
CA ASP A 185 18.00 -16.91 -1.65
C ASP A 185 19.10 -15.84 -1.87
N VAL A 186 18.87 -14.64 -1.37
CA VAL A 186 19.82 -13.51 -1.44
C VAL A 186 20.33 -13.15 -0.05
N LYS A 187 21.57 -12.65 -0.02
CA LYS A 187 22.21 -12.16 1.20
C LYS A 187 22.04 -10.64 1.32
N PRO A 188 22.14 -10.09 2.54
CA PRO A 188 22.07 -8.63 2.75
C PRO A 188 23.00 -7.82 1.86
N GLU A 189 24.23 -8.31 1.62
CA GLU A 189 25.25 -7.64 0.82
C GLU A 189 24.91 -7.55 -0.68
N GLN A 190 23.91 -8.30 -1.13
CA GLN A 190 23.42 -8.30 -2.52
C GLN A 190 22.29 -7.29 -2.73
N ILE A 191 21.81 -6.66 -1.66
CA ILE A 191 20.77 -5.64 -1.74
C ILE A 191 21.41 -4.28 -1.99
N GLU A 192 21.16 -3.71 -3.15
CA GLU A 192 21.73 -2.43 -3.55
C GLU A 192 20.83 -1.23 -3.21
N TYR A 193 19.54 -1.46 -3.02
CA TYR A 193 18.56 -0.39 -2.79
C TYR A 193 17.39 -0.86 -1.92
N VAL A 194 16.99 -0.01 -0.97
CA VAL A 194 15.78 -0.18 -0.17
C VAL A 194 14.86 1.01 -0.42
N ASN A 195 13.69 0.75 -0.98
CA ASN A 195 12.62 1.75 -1.04
C ASN A 195 11.86 1.75 0.28
N ALA A 196 12.28 2.61 1.19
CA ALA A 196 11.73 2.68 2.54
C ALA A 196 10.28 3.19 2.54
N HIS A 197 9.55 2.91 3.61
CA HIS A 197 8.26 3.55 3.87
C HIS A 197 8.44 5.06 4.03
N GLY A 198 9.40 5.49 4.85
CA GLY A 198 9.89 6.86 4.89
C GLY A 198 8.79 7.91 5.00
N THR A 199 7.94 7.80 6.01
CA THR A 199 6.74 8.65 6.12
C THR A 199 7.03 10.09 6.54
N SER A 200 8.26 10.40 6.93
CA SER A 200 8.60 11.71 7.52
C SER A 200 7.99 11.92 8.92
N THR A 201 7.47 10.86 9.56
CA THR A 201 7.07 10.90 10.97
C THR A 201 8.25 10.54 11.87
N HIS A 202 8.26 11.08 13.09
CA HIS A 202 9.35 10.80 14.03
C HIS A 202 9.55 9.32 14.31
N HIS A 203 8.46 8.60 14.63
CA HIS A 203 8.52 7.20 15.04
C HIS A 203 8.83 6.27 13.87
N ASN A 204 8.11 6.39 12.74
CA ASN A 204 8.35 5.51 11.61
C ASN A 204 9.79 5.56 11.15
N ASP A 205 10.32 6.75 10.86
CA ASP A 205 11.64 6.86 10.26
C ASP A 205 12.75 6.39 11.21
N LEU A 206 12.56 6.61 12.52
CA LEU A 206 13.47 6.08 13.53
C LEU A 206 13.45 4.55 13.60
N PHE A 207 12.25 3.96 13.68
CA PHE A 207 12.11 2.51 13.87
C PHE A 207 12.38 1.73 12.58
N GLU A 208 12.04 2.30 11.43
CA GLU A 208 12.42 1.74 10.13
C GLU A 208 13.94 1.76 9.93
N THR A 209 14.63 2.81 10.35
CA THR A 209 16.11 2.86 10.37
C THR A 209 16.69 1.72 11.23
N ARG A 210 16.09 1.44 12.39
CA ARG A 210 16.49 0.31 13.24
C ARG A 210 16.24 -1.02 12.53
N ALA A 211 15.08 -1.18 11.91
CA ALA A 211 14.72 -2.39 11.17
C ALA A 211 15.70 -2.69 10.04
N VAL A 212 16.05 -1.68 9.25
CA VAL A 212 17.07 -1.79 8.18
C VAL A 212 18.41 -2.24 8.75
N LYS A 213 18.87 -1.62 9.84
CA LYS A 213 20.13 -2.03 10.50
C LYS A 213 20.08 -3.45 11.06
N VAL A 214 18.95 -3.90 11.55
CA VAL A 214 18.79 -5.28 12.02
C VAL A 214 18.79 -6.28 10.87
N ALA A 215 18.18 -5.92 9.74
CA ALA A 215 18.06 -6.81 8.59
C ALA A 215 19.35 -6.92 7.76
N PHE A 216 20.13 -5.85 7.69
CA PHE A 216 21.30 -5.76 6.81
C PHE A 216 22.65 -5.68 7.55
N GLY A 217 22.68 -5.45 8.85
CA GLY A 217 23.88 -5.35 9.69
C GLY A 217 24.24 -3.90 10.01
#